data_c06ebeee270c3b04fa6f609fd0a6a110
#
_entry.id   c06ebeee270c3b04fa6f609fd0a6a110
#
_cell.length_a   1.000
_cell.length_b   1.000
_cell.length_c   1.000
_cell.angle_alpha   90.00
_cell.angle_beta   90.00
_cell.angle_gamma   90.00
#
_symmetry.space_group_name_H-M   'P 1'
#
loop_
_entity.id
_entity.type
_entity.pdbx_description
1 polymer ?
#
loop_
_entity_poly.entity_id
_entity_poly.type
_entity_poly.pdbx_seq_one_letter_code
_entity_poly.pdbx_strand_id
1 'polypeptide(L)'
;MSISLVHTADWQLGKAFGAVGGEAQGRLRDARFEAVRNVGVLARERRADAIVVAGDVFDSGTAADPTLRRALIAMESFAGPWVLLPGNHDPATAEGVWARLRRLGLPGNVIVADRPEPVVLAGGRLVVLPAPLVRNNETDDLTAWFDTAPAPSGAVRVGLAHGSIPSRLPADADARNPIADD
;
A
#
# COMPACT_ATOMS: atom_id res chain seq x y z
N MET A 1 -6.72 25.33 -2.55
CA MET A 1 -5.57 24.76 -1.80
C MET A 1 -5.18 23.47 -2.48
N SER A 2 -3.88 23.24 -2.75
CA SER A 2 -3.37 22.02 -3.38
C SER A 2 -3.30 20.86 -2.36
N ILE A 3 -3.45 19.63 -2.83
CA ILE A 3 -3.15 18.40 -2.08
C ILE A 3 -1.79 17.89 -2.56
N SER A 4 -0.94 17.47 -1.62
CA SER A 4 0.36 16.88 -1.88
C SER A 4 0.42 15.46 -1.34
N LEU A 5 0.77 14.50 -2.18
CA LEU A 5 0.88 13.09 -1.81
C LEU A 5 2.27 12.56 -2.12
N VAL A 6 2.74 11.63 -1.31
CA VAL A 6 3.84 10.73 -1.67
C VAL A 6 3.24 9.38 -2.01
N HIS A 7 3.53 8.88 -3.22
CA HIS A 7 3.08 7.57 -3.68
C HIS A 7 4.27 6.60 -3.73
N THR A 8 4.05 5.38 -3.27
CA THR A 8 5.02 4.27 -3.32
C THR A 8 4.27 2.94 -3.42
N ALA A 9 4.97 1.85 -3.77
CA ALA A 9 4.43 0.50 -3.87
C ALA A 9 5.55 -0.52 -3.68
N ASP A 10 5.21 -1.81 -3.64
CA ASP A 10 6.14 -2.94 -3.78
C ASP A 10 7.29 -2.93 -2.78
N TRP A 11 7.01 -2.61 -1.54
CA TRP A 11 8.03 -2.67 -0.50
C TRP A 11 8.53 -4.09 -0.26
N GLN A 12 7.63 -5.08 -0.38
CA GLN A 12 7.91 -6.51 -0.21
C GLN A 12 8.77 -6.77 1.04
N LEU A 13 8.38 -6.19 2.17
CA LEU A 13 9.07 -6.35 3.44
C LEU A 13 9.02 -7.82 3.88
N GLY A 14 10.19 -8.36 4.25
CA GLY A 14 10.33 -9.77 4.60
C GLY A 14 10.90 -10.62 3.48
N LYS A 15 11.14 -10.08 2.27
CA LYS A 15 11.76 -10.81 1.15
C LYS A 15 13.08 -11.48 1.55
N ALA A 16 13.19 -12.75 1.19
CA ALA A 16 14.30 -13.58 1.66
C ALA A 16 15.64 -13.31 0.98
N PHE A 17 15.66 -12.82 -0.28
CA PHE A 17 16.86 -12.65 -1.10
C PHE A 17 17.74 -13.92 -1.20
N GLY A 18 17.12 -15.09 -1.38
CA GLY A 18 17.80 -16.39 -1.33
C GLY A 18 18.95 -16.58 -2.33
N ALA A 19 18.95 -15.83 -3.44
CA ALA A 19 20.04 -15.84 -4.44
C ALA A 19 21.30 -15.08 -3.98
N VAL A 20 21.20 -14.30 -2.88
CA VAL A 20 22.31 -13.51 -2.32
C VAL A 20 22.70 -14.12 -1.00
N GLY A 21 23.94 -14.55 -0.85
CA GLY A 21 24.41 -15.21 0.36
C GLY A 21 24.97 -14.27 1.43
N GLY A 22 25.08 -14.82 2.65
CA GLY A 22 25.80 -14.21 3.75
C GLY A 22 25.30 -12.85 4.22
N GLU A 23 26.23 -11.99 4.57
CA GLU A 23 25.95 -10.66 5.15
C GLU A 23 25.19 -9.71 4.19
N ALA A 24 25.42 -9.87 2.87
CA ALA A 24 24.74 -9.05 1.87
C ALA A 24 23.20 -9.22 1.90
N GLN A 25 22.72 -10.44 2.21
CA GLN A 25 21.28 -10.71 2.37
C GLN A 25 20.67 -9.89 3.52
N GLY A 26 21.37 -9.80 4.66
CA GLY A 26 20.95 -8.99 5.81
C GLY A 26 20.86 -7.51 5.43
N ARG A 27 21.90 -6.97 4.78
CA ARG A 27 21.94 -5.58 4.33
C ARG A 27 20.81 -5.24 3.35
N LEU A 28 20.46 -6.13 2.42
CA LEU A 28 19.34 -5.91 1.51
C LEU A 28 17.98 -5.86 2.22
N ARG A 29 17.78 -6.72 3.22
CA ARG A 29 16.57 -6.65 4.05
C ARG A 29 16.50 -5.35 4.84
N ASP A 30 17.60 -4.93 5.45
CA ASP A 30 17.64 -3.69 6.23
C ASP A 30 17.43 -2.46 5.35
N ALA A 31 18.02 -2.44 4.15
CA ALA A 31 17.84 -1.35 3.18
C ALA A 31 16.38 -1.14 2.78
N ARG A 32 15.53 -2.18 2.75
CA ARG A 32 14.08 -2.02 2.49
C ARG A 32 13.38 -1.25 3.59
N PHE A 33 13.67 -1.54 4.86
CA PHE A 33 13.10 -0.78 5.98
C PHE A 33 13.62 0.66 6.00
N GLU A 34 14.88 0.86 5.64
CA GLU A 34 15.45 2.20 5.52
C GLU A 34 14.79 2.98 4.36
N ALA A 35 14.46 2.32 3.25
CA ALA A 35 13.70 2.95 2.17
C ALA A 35 12.32 3.44 2.65
N VAL A 36 11.60 2.64 3.44
CA VAL A 36 10.31 3.06 4.04
C VAL A 36 10.50 4.28 4.95
N ARG A 37 11.54 4.27 5.79
CA ARG A 37 11.89 5.42 6.64
C ARG A 37 12.14 6.67 5.78
N ASN A 38 12.91 6.54 4.71
CA ASN A 38 13.25 7.65 3.82
C ASN A 38 12.04 8.22 3.08
N VAL A 39 11.07 7.38 2.71
CA VAL A 39 9.77 7.81 2.18
C VAL A 39 9.04 8.70 3.20
N GLY A 40 9.02 8.31 4.47
CA GLY A 40 8.42 9.13 5.53
C GLY A 40 9.15 10.45 5.76
N VAL A 41 10.49 10.43 5.74
CA VAL A 41 11.32 11.66 5.83
C VAL A 41 11.00 12.60 4.67
N LEU A 42 10.95 12.08 3.44
CA LEU A 42 10.59 12.84 2.24
C LEU A 42 9.20 13.47 2.36
N ALA A 43 8.21 12.69 2.81
CA ALA A 43 6.85 13.20 2.99
C ALA A 43 6.79 14.35 4.00
N ARG A 44 7.53 14.25 5.11
CA ARG A 44 7.65 15.31 6.10
C ARG A 44 8.32 16.57 5.52
N GLU A 45 9.43 16.43 4.81
CA GLU A 45 10.15 17.53 4.17
C GLU A 45 9.30 18.26 3.12
N ARG A 46 8.51 17.49 2.36
CA ARG A 46 7.60 18.01 1.34
C ARG A 46 6.25 18.47 1.90
N ARG A 47 6.02 18.33 3.21
CA ARG A 47 4.76 18.66 3.88
C ARG A 47 3.57 17.98 3.19
N ALA A 48 3.74 16.71 2.84
CA ALA A 48 2.70 15.92 2.20
C ALA A 48 1.47 15.78 3.11
N ASP A 49 0.28 15.79 2.52
CA ASP A 49 -0.98 15.56 3.22
C ASP A 49 -1.16 14.09 3.61
N ALA A 50 -0.58 13.16 2.83
CA ALA A 50 -0.57 11.73 3.13
C ALA A 50 0.51 10.98 2.31
N ILE A 51 0.81 9.75 2.75
CA ILE A 51 1.54 8.75 1.96
C ILE A 51 0.53 7.66 1.57
N VAL A 52 0.49 7.31 0.28
CA VAL A 52 -0.31 6.20 -0.24
C VAL A 52 0.62 5.08 -0.73
N VAL A 53 0.35 3.85 -0.32
CA VAL A 53 1.15 2.68 -0.66
C VAL A 53 0.29 1.72 -1.46
N ALA A 54 0.57 1.61 -2.75
CA ALA A 54 -0.24 0.89 -3.73
C ALA A 54 0.12 -0.61 -3.79
N GLY A 55 -0.10 -1.31 -2.69
CA GLY A 55 0.02 -2.77 -2.62
C GLY A 55 1.44 -3.30 -2.36
N ASP A 56 1.50 -4.59 -2.08
CA ASP A 56 2.73 -5.37 -1.87
C ASP A 56 3.67 -4.77 -0.80
N VAL A 57 3.06 -4.36 0.32
CA VAL A 57 3.80 -3.88 1.50
C VAL A 57 4.68 -4.98 2.07
N PHE A 58 4.14 -6.20 2.16
CA PHE A 58 4.85 -7.39 2.62
C PHE A 58 5.08 -8.37 1.47
N ASP A 59 6.21 -9.10 1.50
CA ASP A 59 6.57 -10.10 0.49
C ASP A 59 5.61 -11.31 0.49
N SER A 60 4.87 -11.49 1.57
CA SER A 60 3.92 -12.61 1.73
C SER A 60 2.89 -12.30 2.80
N GLY A 61 1.67 -12.81 2.61
CA GLY A 61 0.61 -12.82 3.64
C GLY A 61 1.01 -13.53 4.96
N THR A 62 2.13 -14.26 4.96
CA THR A 62 2.69 -14.96 6.13
C THR A 62 3.93 -14.28 6.73
N ALA A 63 4.23 -13.03 6.35
CA ALA A 63 5.37 -12.30 6.90
C ALA A 63 5.39 -12.34 8.44
N ALA A 64 6.57 -12.56 9.04
CA ALA A 64 6.72 -12.78 10.47
C ALA A 64 6.46 -11.51 11.30
N ASP A 65 5.97 -11.65 12.55
CA ASP A 65 5.67 -10.52 13.44
C ASP A 65 6.83 -9.54 13.66
N PRO A 66 8.11 -9.97 13.75
CA PRO A 66 9.23 -9.03 13.78
C PRO A 66 9.30 -8.11 12.56
N THR A 67 8.98 -8.63 11.36
CA THR A 67 8.88 -7.83 10.12
C THR A 67 7.78 -6.77 10.22
N LEU A 68 6.60 -7.16 10.74
CA LEU A 68 5.47 -6.26 10.93
C LEU A 68 5.81 -5.13 11.90
N ARG A 69 6.41 -5.46 13.05
CA ARG A 69 6.86 -4.45 14.03
C ARG A 69 7.90 -3.48 13.45
N ARG A 70 8.87 -3.99 12.69
CA ARG A 70 9.87 -3.13 12.03
C ARG A 70 9.25 -2.20 11.00
N ALA A 71 8.21 -2.65 10.27
CA ALA A 71 7.47 -1.81 9.34
C ALA A 71 6.79 -0.64 10.07
N LEU A 72 6.10 -0.91 11.18
CA LEU A 72 5.47 0.13 12.01
C LEU A 72 6.50 1.13 12.54
N ILE A 73 7.64 0.66 13.04
CA ILE A 73 8.75 1.54 13.49
C ILE A 73 9.29 2.42 12.35
N ALA A 74 9.45 1.86 11.14
CA ALA A 74 9.91 2.64 10.00
C ALA A 74 8.92 3.76 9.62
N MET A 75 7.61 3.50 9.76
CA MET A 75 6.55 4.48 9.49
C MET A 75 6.44 5.60 10.53
N GLU A 76 7.07 5.49 11.70
CA GLU A 76 7.16 6.59 12.69
C GLU A 76 7.91 7.83 12.14
N SER A 77 8.62 7.68 11.01
CA SER A 77 9.34 8.77 10.33
C SER A 77 8.43 9.88 9.77
N PHE A 78 7.12 9.63 9.66
CA PHE A 78 6.12 10.61 9.24
C PHE A 78 4.87 10.51 10.11
N ALA A 79 4.51 11.61 10.77
CA ALA A 79 3.36 11.67 11.67
C ALA A 79 2.01 11.81 10.94
N GLY A 80 2.01 12.16 9.66
CA GLY A 80 0.81 12.22 8.82
C GLY A 80 0.30 10.83 8.41
N PRO A 81 -0.87 10.77 7.73
CA PRO A 81 -1.49 9.51 7.36
C PRO A 81 -0.65 8.65 6.40
N TRP A 82 -0.54 7.36 6.70
CA TRP A 82 -0.10 6.30 5.80
C TRP A 82 -1.33 5.48 5.40
N VAL A 83 -1.65 5.42 4.12
CA VAL A 83 -2.73 4.58 3.58
C VAL A 83 -2.10 3.39 2.89
N LEU A 84 -2.25 2.21 3.49
CA LEU A 84 -1.65 0.96 3.02
C LEU A 84 -2.70 0.12 2.31
N LEU A 85 -2.49 -0.18 1.04
CA LEU A 85 -3.35 -1.05 0.25
C LEU A 85 -2.80 -2.49 0.26
N PRO A 86 -3.61 -3.52 0.49
CA PRO A 86 -3.26 -4.90 0.19
C PRO A 86 -2.99 -5.14 -1.30
N GLY A 87 -1.86 -5.81 -1.62
CA GLY A 87 -1.50 -6.24 -2.96
C GLY A 87 -1.67 -7.75 -3.16
N ASN A 88 -1.08 -8.30 -4.22
CA ASN A 88 -1.19 -9.72 -4.53
C ASN A 88 -0.25 -10.61 -3.70
N HIS A 89 0.86 -10.08 -3.20
CA HIS A 89 1.73 -10.80 -2.28
C HIS A 89 1.18 -10.81 -0.85
N ASP A 90 0.42 -9.81 -0.47
CA ASP A 90 -0.15 -9.63 0.87
C ASP A 90 -1.66 -9.34 0.84
N PRO A 91 -2.48 -10.20 0.21
CA PRO A 91 -3.91 -9.95 0.04
C PRO A 91 -4.65 -9.84 1.39
N ALA A 92 -5.79 -9.13 1.38
CA ALA A 92 -6.63 -8.86 2.55
C ALA A 92 -7.43 -10.10 2.97
N THR A 93 -6.76 -11.14 3.44
CA THR A 93 -7.41 -12.36 3.95
C THR A 93 -7.72 -12.25 5.44
N ALA A 94 -8.74 -12.98 5.91
CA ALA A 94 -9.24 -12.91 7.29
C ALA A 94 -8.15 -13.19 8.36
N GLU A 95 -7.22 -14.11 8.09
CA GLU A 95 -6.13 -14.51 8.99
C GLU A 95 -4.74 -14.10 8.49
N GLY A 96 -4.71 -13.25 7.46
CA GLY A 96 -3.48 -12.81 6.80
C GLY A 96 -2.66 -11.80 7.60
N VAL A 97 -1.64 -11.27 6.93
CA VAL A 97 -0.69 -10.31 7.50
C VAL A 97 -1.37 -9.06 8.04
N TRP A 98 -2.44 -8.57 7.39
CA TRP A 98 -3.15 -7.36 7.80
C TRP A 98 -3.94 -7.55 9.09
N ALA A 99 -4.61 -8.70 9.27
CA ALA A 99 -5.27 -9.04 10.51
C ALA A 99 -4.26 -9.16 11.68
N ARG A 100 -3.08 -9.72 11.42
CA ARG A 100 -2.00 -9.81 12.40
C ARG A 100 -1.41 -8.45 12.72
N LEU A 101 -1.21 -7.58 11.71
CA LEU A 101 -0.72 -6.21 11.91
C LEU A 101 -1.66 -5.41 12.83
N ARG A 102 -2.99 -5.55 12.64
CA ARG A 102 -3.98 -4.94 13.54
C ARG A 102 -3.88 -5.47 14.98
N ARG A 103 -3.70 -6.78 15.16
CA ARG A 103 -3.54 -7.37 16.51
C ARG A 103 -2.27 -6.89 17.24
N LEU A 104 -1.24 -6.50 16.51
CA LEU A 104 -0.02 -5.90 17.08
C LEU A 104 -0.22 -4.46 17.54
N GLY A 105 -1.31 -3.80 17.15
CA GLY A 105 -1.64 -2.41 17.43
C GLY A 105 -1.13 -1.47 16.35
N LEU A 106 -2.07 -0.87 15.61
CA LEU A 106 -1.74 0.14 14.60
C LEU A 106 -1.55 1.51 15.25
N PRO A 107 -0.50 2.26 14.91
CA PRO A 107 -0.43 3.68 15.19
C PRO A 107 -1.63 4.40 14.58
N GLY A 108 -2.13 5.47 15.24
CA GLY A 108 -3.33 6.18 14.80
C GLY A 108 -3.24 6.86 13.42
N ASN A 109 -2.04 6.98 12.89
CA ASN A 109 -1.77 7.53 11.55
C ASN A 109 -1.57 6.45 10.47
N VAL A 110 -1.65 5.15 10.81
CA VAL A 110 -1.55 4.05 9.86
C VAL A 110 -2.94 3.48 9.57
N ILE A 111 -3.36 3.60 8.32
CA ILE A 111 -4.67 3.17 7.83
C ILE A 111 -4.46 1.98 6.89
N VAL A 112 -4.97 0.82 7.25
CA VAL A 112 -5.02 -0.33 6.36
C VAL A 112 -6.32 -0.27 5.57
N ALA A 113 -6.21 0.02 4.28
CA ALA A 113 -7.32 0.18 3.35
C ALA A 113 -7.66 -1.19 2.71
N ASP A 114 -8.17 -2.12 3.53
CA ASP A 114 -8.48 -3.50 3.14
C ASP A 114 -9.95 -3.73 2.75
N ARG A 115 -10.72 -2.63 2.59
CA ARG A 115 -12.10 -2.64 2.13
C ARG A 115 -12.30 -1.58 1.05
N PRO A 116 -13.25 -1.78 0.11
CA PRO A 116 -13.61 -0.78 -0.90
C PRO A 116 -14.48 0.32 -0.26
N GLU A 117 -13.91 1.10 0.64
CA GLU A 117 -14.57 2.16 1.38
C GLU A 117 -13.73 3.46 1.28
N PRO A 118 -14.35 4.65 1.09
CA PRO A 118 -13.61 5.89 0.99
C PRO A 118 -12.82 6.21 2.27
N VAL A 119 -11.54 6.53 2.12
CA VAL A 119 -10.69 7.04 3.21
C VAL A 119 -10.61 8.56 3.10
N VAL A 120 -11.31 9.26 4.00
CA VAL A 120 -11.40 10.73 4.01
C VAL A 120 -10.26 11.32 4.84
N LEU A 121 -9.44 12.18 4.23
CA LEU A 121 -8.23 12.76 4.80
C LEU A 121 -8.22 14.29 4.66
N ALA A 122 -7.23 14.94 5.27
CA ALA A 122 -6.98 16.39 5.17
C ALA A 122 -8.24 17.24 5.45
N GLY A 123 -9.03 16.84 6.45
CA GLY A 123 -10.25 17.56 6.81
C GLY A 123 -11.34 17.54 5.71
N GLY A 124 -11.43 16.46 4.96
CA GLY A 124 -12.40 16.28 3.87
C GLY A 124 -11.94 16.77 2.50
N ARG A 125 -10.72 17.31 2.39
CA ARG A 125 -10.18 17.81 1.11
C ARG A 125 -9.60 16.72 0.19
N LEU A 126 -9.29 15.55 0.76
CA LEU A 126 -8.75 14.39 0.06
C LEU A 126 -9.61 13.17 0.38
N VAL A 127 -9.95 12.40 -0.64
CA VAL A 127 -10.56 11.08 -0.51
C VAL A 127 -9.73 10.08 -1.30
N VAL A 128 -9.22 9.07 -0.61
CA VAL A 128 -8.57 7.92 -1.24
C VAL A 128 -9.61 6.82 -1.41
N LEU A 129 -9.71 6.26 -2.61
CA LEU A 129 -10.64 5.19 -2.99
C LEU A 129 -9.82 3.90 -3.20
N PRO A 130 -9.79 2.98 -2.23
CA PRO A 130 -8.96 1.79 -2.32
C PRO A 130 -9.67 0.65 -3.07
N ALA A 131 -8.91 -0.07 -3.89
CA ALA A 131 -9.30 -1.35 -4.52
C ALA A 131 -8.39 -2.48 -3.99
N PRO A 132 -8.61 -2.95 -2.73
CA PRO A 132 -7.73 -3.93 -2.12
C PRO A 132 -7.91 -5.32 -2.74
N LEU A 133 -6.80 -6.03 -2.96
CA LEU A 133 -6.85 -7.43 -3.37
C LEU A 133 -7.18 -8.31 -2.16
N VAL A 134 -8.14 -9.22 -2.32
CA VAL A 134 -8.53 -10.20 -1.30
C VAL A 134 -7.98 -11.60 -1.58
N ARG A 135 -7.38 -11.78 -2.74
CA ARG A 135 -6.65 -12.97 -3.20
C ARG A 135 -5.48 -12.58 -4.11
N ASN A 136 -4.59 -13.52 -4.39
CA ASN A 136 -3.40 -13.26 -5.19
C ASN A 136 -3.71 -12.89 -6.65
N ASN A 137 -4.79 -13.45 -7.20
CA ASN A 137 -5.22 -13.22 -8.57
C ASN A 137 -6.72 -12.90 -8.57
N GLU A 138 -7.06 -11.68 -8.96
CA GLU A 138 -8.41 -11.25 -9.26
C GLU A 138 -8.65 -11.32 -10.78
N THR A 139 -9.88 -11.60 -11.16
CA THR A 139 -10.32 -11.63 -12.57
C THR A 139 -11.14 -10.41 -12.93
N ASP A 140 -11.71 -9.76 -11.93
CA ASP A 140 -12.59 -8.61 -12.10
C ASP A 140 -11.83 -7.31 -11.80
N ASP A 141 -12.26 -6.23 -12.45
CA ASP A 141 -11.78 -4.89 -12.12
C ASP A 141 -12.38 -4.43 -10.78
N LEU A 142 -11.52 -4.32 -9.77
CA LEU A 142 -11.91 -3.87 -8.44
C LEU A 142 -12.02 -2.35 -8.34
N THR A 143 -11.73 -1.58 -9.40
CA THR A 143 -11.79 -0.12 -9.39
C THR A 143 -13.14 0.44 -9.84
N ALA A 144 -14.01 -0.37 -10.43
CA ALA A 144 -15.29 0.05 -10.99
C ALA A 144 -16.20 0.85 -10.02
N TRP A 145 -16.06 0.63 -8.70
CA TRP A 145 -16.83 1.37 -7.70
C TRP A 145 -16.34 2.82 -7.51
N PHE A 146 -15.15 3.18 -8.01
CA PHE A 146 -14.59 4.53 -7.83
C PHE A 146 -15.53 5.60 -8.40
N ASP A 147 -16.17 5.35 -9.54
CA ASP A 147 -17.02 6.35 -10.21
C ASP A 147 -18.22 6.78 -9.37
N THR A 148 -18.79 5.84 -8.64
CA THR A 148 -19.99 6.06 -7.80
C THR A 148 -19.66 6.30 -6.32
N ALA A 149 -18.39 6.26 -5.95
CA ALA A 149 -17.95 6.43 -4.57
C ALA A 149 -18.34 7.81 -4.00
N PRO A 150 -18.94 7.87 -2.80
CA PRO A 150 -19.27 9.13 -2.16
C PRO A 150 -17.98 9.90 -1.78
N ALA A 151 -18.00 11.21 -1.98
CA ALA A 151 -16.92 12.10 -1.56
C ALA A 151 -17.49 13.45 -1.10
N PRO A 152 -16.86 14.14 -0.14
CA PRO A 152 -17.20 15.50 0.21
C PRO A 152 -17.09 16.44 -1.02
N SER A 153 -17.98 17.41 -1.11
CA SER A 153 -17.97 18.37 -2.22
C SER A 153 -16.63 19.10 -2.32
N GLY A 154 -16.05 19.12 -3.51
CA GLY A 154 -14.76 19.76 -3.78
C GLY A 154 -13.53 18.98 -3.30
N ALA A 155 -13.68 17.77 -2.78
CA ALA A 155 -12.56 16.91 -2.42
C ALA A 155 -11.80 16.44 -3.66
N VAL A 156 -10.47 16.37 -3.57
CA VAL A 156 -9.64 15.66 -4.53
C VAL A 156 -9.85 14.15 -4.31
N ARG A 157 -10.19 13.44 -5.38
CA ARG A 157 -10.40 11.97 -5.37
C ARG A 157 -9.17 11.29 -5.94
N VAL A 158 -8.67 10.28 -5.25
CA VAL A 158 -7.50 9.49 -5.66
C VAL A 158 -7.86 8.02 -5.59
N GLY A 159 -7.95 7.35 -6.74
CA GLY A 159 -8.04 5.89 -6.81
C GLY A 159 -6.71 5.26 -6.39
N LEU A 160 -6.76 4.23 -5.57
CA LEU A 160 -5.60 3.47 -5.11
C LEU A 160 -5.81 1.99 -5.40
N ALA A 161 -5.10 1.47 -6.40
CA ALA A 161 -5.21 0.10 -6.86
C ALA A 161 -3.83 -0.55 -7.04
N HIS A 162 -3.79 -1.87 -7.04
CA HIS A 162 -2.59 -2.67 -7.32
C HIS A 162 -2.94 -3.75 -8.36
N GLY A 163 -2.38 -3.64 -9.56
CA GLY A 163 -2.72 -4.55 -10.65
C GLY A 163 -2.10 -4.14 -11.98
N SER A 164 -2.65 -4.67 -13.05
CA SER A 164 -2.18 -4.46 -14.41
C SER A 164 -3.22 -3.73 -15.24
N ILE A 165 -2.81 -2.80 -16.08
CA ILE A 165 -3.63 -2.20 -17.11
C ILE A 165 -3.45 -3.03 -18.39
N PRO A 166 -4.42 -3.86 -18.81
CA PRO A 166 -4.24 -4.83 -19.89
C PRO A 166 -3.79 -4.19 -21.21
N SER A 167 -4.32 -3.03 -21.55
CA SER A 167 -3.96 -2.28 -22.78
C SER A 167 -2.50 -1.77 -22.79
N ARG A 168 -1.82 -1.79 -21.65
CA ARG A 168 -0.43 -1.34 -21.48
C ARG A 168 0.57 -2.48 -21.37
N LEU A 169 0.10 -3.72 -21.31
CA LEU A 169 0.97 -4.89 -21.25
C LEU A 169 1.38 -5.34 -22.66
N PRO A 170 2.54 -6.02 -22.80
CA PRO A 170 2.86 -6.76 -24.02
C PRO A 170 1.75 -7.77 -24.36
N ALA A 171 1.54 -8.05 -25.65
CA ALA A 171 0.44 -8.89 -26.13
C ALA A 171 0.47 -10.34 -25.60
N ASP A 172 1.63 -10.81 -25.17
CA ASP A 172 1.87 -12.14 -24.60
C ASP A 172 1.94 -12.16 -23.08
N ALA A 173 1.73 -11.00 -22.44
CA ALA A 173 1.74 -10.91 -20.98
C ALA A 173 0.41 -11.38 -20.39
N ASP A 174 0.51 -12.13 -19.28
CA ASP A 174 -0.65 -12.54 -18.48
C ASP A 174 -1.13 -11.36 -17.62
N ALA A 175 -2.26 -10.78 -18.00
CA ALA A 175 -2.87 -9.68 -17.25
C ALA A 175 -3.51 -10.22 -15.96
N ARG A 176 -2.86 -9.96 -14.82
CA ARG A 176 -3.39 -10.31 -13.50
C ARG A 176 -3.89 -9.07 -12.78
N ASN A 177 -4.97 -9.25 -12.01
CA ASN A 177 -5.58 -8.15 -11.25
C ASN A 177 -5.86 -6.94 -12.17
N PRO A 178 -6.79 -7.10 -13.15
CA PRO A 178 -7.00 -6.10 -14.19
C PRO A 178 -7.54 -4.79 -13.59
N ILE A 179 -7.07 -3.68 -14.15
CA ILE A 179 -7.55 -2.33 -13.89
C ILE A 179 -8.00 -1.79 -15.24
N ALA A 180 -9.27 -1.36 -15.37
CA ALA A 180 -9.75 -0.70 -16.57
C ALA A 180 -9.03 0.65 -16.78
N ASP A 181 -8.87 1.05 -18.04
CA ASP A 181 -8.20 2.28 -18.44
C ASP A 181 -9.13 3.26 -19.19
N ASP A 182 -10.44 3.08 -19.06
CA ASP A 182 -11.54 3.89 -19.58
C ASP A 182 -12.17 4.81 -18.51
#